data_39e295ff2b3605f398f94967e44c9ecc
#
_entry.id   39e295ff2b3605f398f94967e44c9ecc
#
_cell.length_a   1.000
_cell.length_b   1.000
_cell.length_c   1.000
_cell.angle_alpha   90.00
_cell.angle_beta   90.00
_cell.angle_gamma   90.00
#
_symmetry.space_group_name_H-M   'P 1'
#
loop_
_entity.id
_entity.type
_entity.pdbx_description
1 polymer ?
#
loop_
_entity_poly.entity_id
_entity_poly.type
_entity_poly.pdbx_seq_one_letter_code
_entity_poly.pdbx_strand_id
1 'polypeptide(L)'
;MYGVYRFNDSLAKKINSIGLKAAAKDNYSDALTSISTSIAIFAASLGISWLDGVMAFIVGIMILKTAYDVFSESTFQLTDGFEPEEMKEYKPLILSHPEVKSIEELKARRYGSNIYLDLTVCMDPNLTVWRSHQITEEIEIELADNFGINFIDIHVEPYKKARN
;
A
#
# COMPACT_ATOMS: atom_id res chain seq x y z
N MET A 1 12.21 0.13 -23.72
CA MET A 1 11.85 0.64 -22.37
C MET A 1 10.33 0.81 -22.16
N TYR A 2 9.58 1.56 -22.97
CA TYR A 2 8.15 1.78 -22.75
C TYR A 2 7.28 0.49 -22.69
N GLY A 3 7.59 -0.52 -23.51
CA GLY A 3 6.90 -1.82 -23.44
C GLY A 3 7.16 -2.57 -22.14
N VAL A 4 8.38 -2.49 -21.62
CA VAL A 4 8.76 -3.09 -20.32
C VAL A 4 8.06 -2.38 -19.18
N TYR A 5 8.00 -1.05 -19.22
CA TYR A 5 7.19 -0.25 -18.29
C TYR A 5 5.74 -0.75 -18.21
N ARG A 6 5.05 -0.82 -19.37
CA ARG A 6 3.65 -1.27 -19.43
C ARG A 6 3.44 -2.67 -18.87
N PHE A 7 4.35 -3.57 -19.16
CA PHE A 7 4.31 -4.94 -18.65
C PHE A 7 4.50 -4.97 -17.15
N ASN A 8 5.54 -4.31 -16.64
CA ASN A 8 5.85 -4.26 -15.21
C ASN A 8 4.74 -3.56 -14.41
N ASP A 9 4.16 -2.45 -14.90
CA ASP A 9 3.06 -1.76 -14.25
C ASP A 9 1.80 -2.62 -14.16
N SER A 10 1.46 -3.33 -15.26
CA SER A 10 0.33 -4.26 -15.26
C SER A 10 0.52 -5.43 -14.30
N LEU A 11 1.74 -5.99 -14.26
CA LEU A 11 2.06 -7.10 -13.37
C LEU A 11 2.12 -6.64 -11.90
N ALA A 12 2.70 -5.47 -11.64
CA ALA A 12 2.77 -4.87 -10.30
C ALA A 12 1.38 -4.71 -9.68
N LYS A 13 0.40 -4.25 -10.49
CA LYS A 13 -1.00 -4.11 -10.06
C LYS A 13 -1.65 -5.46 -9.77
N LYS A 14 -1.34 -6.50 -10.56
CA LYS A 14 -1.92 -7.84 -10.37
C LYS A 14 -1.43 -8.55 -9.10
N ILE A 15 -0.15 -8.42 -8.79
CA ILE A 15 0.46 -9.11 -7.65
C ILE A 15 0.71 -8.18 -6.45
N ASN A 16 0.22 -6.93 -6.54
CA ASN A 16 0.36 -5.87 -5.54
C ASN A 16 1.83 -5.67 -5.08
N SER A 17 2.78 -5.75 -6.01
CA SER A 17 4.22 -5.68 -5.73
C SER A 17 4.75 -4.27 -5.90
N ILE A 18 5.24 -3.70 -4.81
CA ILE A 18 5.82 -2.36 -4.76
C ILE A 18 7.16 -2.30 -5.45
N GLY A 19 8.01 -3.32 -5.26
CA GLY A 19 9.29 -3.40 -5.96
C GLY A 19 9.12 -3.39 -7.49
N LEU A 20 8.10 -4.11 -7.99
CA LEU A 20 7.79 -4.12 -9.42
C LEU A 20 7.19 -2.79 -9.90
N LYS A 21 6.43 -2.10 -9.05
CA LYS A 21 5.91 -0.76 -9.31
C LYS A 21 7.06 0.28 -9.38
N ALA A 22 8.04 0.18 -8.48
CA ALA A 22 9.23 1.01 -8.53
C ALA A 22 10.05 0.76 -9.81
N ALA A 23 10.27 -0.50 -10.18
CA ALA A 23 10.94 -0.87 -11.42
C ALA A 23 10.17 -0.38 -12.68
N ALA A 24 8.84 -0.36 -12.65
CA ALA A 24 8.04 0.21 -13.72
C ALA A 24 8.25 1.73 -13.83
N LYS A 25 8.24 2.46 -12.71
CA LYS A 25 8.51 3.91 -12.69
C LYS A 25 9.90 4.24 -13.25
N ASP A 26 10.91 3.43 -12.91
CA ASP A 26 12.28 3.55 -13.41
C ASP A 26 12.35 3.35 -14.94
N ASN A 27 11.76 2.27 -15.44
CA ASN A 27 11.65 2.02 -16.89
C ASN A 27 10.90 3.13 -17.65
N TYR A 28 9.93 3.79 -17.00
CA TYR A 28 9.23 4.94 -17.57
C TYR A 28 10.15 6.16 -17.68
N SER A 29 10.90 6.46 -16.62
CA SER A 29 11.89 7.55 -16.61
C SER A 29 12.97 7.35 -17.67
N ASP A 30 13.47 6.12 -17.81
CA ASP A 30 14.43 5.74 -18.85
C ASP A 30 13.87 5.93 -20.28
N ALA A 31 12.60 5.55 -20.48
CA ALA A 31 11.95 5.75 -21.77
C ALA A 31 11.83 7.23 -22.12
N LEU A 32 11.43 8.07 -21.16
CA LEU A 32 11.34 9.52 -21.34
C LEU A 32 12.71 10.13 -21.61
N THR A 33 13.73 9.73 -20.87
CA THR A 33 15.11 10.21 -21.07
C THR A 33 15.60 9.85 -22.47
N SER A 34 15.36 8.62 -22.92
CA SER A 34 15.75 8.18 -24.27
C SER A 34 15.06 8.99 -25.38
N ILE A 35 13.76 9.25 -25.23
CA ILE A 35 12.99 10.06 -26.17
C ILE A 35 13.51 11.52 -26.17
N SER A 36 13.72 12.09 -24.99
CA SER A 36 14.22 13.46 -24.82
C SER A 36 15.60 13.65 -25.45
N THR A 37 16.51 12.71 -25.20
CA THR A 37 17.85 12.70 -25.81
C THR A 37 17.78 12.58 -27.34
N SER A 38 16.90 11.74 -27.85
CA SER A 38 16.71 11.62 -29.32
C SER A 38 16.20 12.91 -29.95
N ILE A 39 15.26 13.58 -29.31
CA ILE A 39 14.76 14.91 -29.74
C ILE A 39 15.86 15.95 -29.69
N ALA A 40 16.65 16.00 -28.60
CA ALA A 40 17.74 16.93 -28.43
C ALA A 40 18.82 16.78 -29.50
N ILE A 41 19.22 15.52 -29.80
CA ILE A 41 20.19 15.24 -30.87
C ILE A 41 19.65 15.67 -32.24
N PHE A 42 18.38 15.38 -32.53
CA PHE A 42 17.76 15.79 -33.78
C PHE A 42 17.69 17.33 -33.89
N ALA A 43 17.31 18.04 -32.83
CA ALA A 43 17.26 19.49 -32.81
C ALA A 43 18.66 20.11 -32.97
N ALA A 44 19.68 19.53 -32.34
CA ALA A 44 21.07 19.95 -32.49
C ALA A 44 21.55 19.83 -33.94
N SER A 45 21.13 18.79 -34.66
CA SER A 45 21.44 18.61 -36.11
C SER A 45 20.80 19.71 -37.00
N LEU A 46 19.74 20.36 -36.50
CA LEU A 46 19.09 21.52 -37.14
C LEU A 46 19.65 22.87 -36.69
N GLY A 47 20.73 22.87 -35.89
CA GLY A 47 21.38 24.07 -35.36
C GLY A 47 20.74 24.65 -34.09
N ILE A 48 19.78 23.94 -33.47
CA ILE A 48 19.07 24.37 -32.25
C ILE A 48 19.76 23.76 -31.01
N SER A 49 21.02 24.12 -30.75
CA SER A 49 21.84 23.53 -29.71
C SER A 49 21.39 23.88 -28.28
N TRP A 50 20.69 24.98 -28.07
CA TRP A 50 20.19 25.37 -26.74
C TRP A 50 19.08 24.45 -26.21
N LEU A 51 18.38 23.73 -27.10
CA LEU A 51 17.28 22.82 -26.75
C LEU A 51 17.75 21.65 -25.92
N ASP A 52 18.99 21.17 -26.14
CA ASP A 52 19.60 20.09 -25.35
C ASP A 52 19.66 20.45 -23.86
N GLY A 53 20.13 21.64 -23.52
CA GLY A 53 20.16 22.12 -22.12
C GLY A 53 18.79 22.23 -21.47
N VAL A 54 17.77 22.69 -22.22
CA VAL A 54 16.39 22.78 -21.74
C VAL A 54 15.80 21.40 -21.51
N MET A 55 15.99 20.48 -22.45
CA MET A 55 15.50 19.10 -22.34
C MET A 55 16.19 18.36 -21.18
N ALA A 56 17.51 18.53 -21.02
CA ALA A 56 18.25 17.95 -19.89
C ALA A 56 17.72 18.47 -18.54
N PHE A 57 17.39 19.76 -18.43
CA PHE A 57 16.83 20.35 -17.23
C PHE A 57 15.43 19.78 -16.91
N ILE A 58 14.56 19.67 -17.90
CA ILE A 58 13.21 19.10 -17.74
C ILE A 58 13.31 17.63 -17.29
N VAL A 59 14.14 16.82 -17.96
CA VAL A 59 14.35 15.41 -17.60
C VAL A 59 14.93 15.29 -16.20
N GLY A 60 15.88 16.17 -15.83
CA GLY A 60 16.44 16.19 -14.48
C GLY A 60 15.38 16.41 -13.40
N ILE A 61 14.44 17.35 -13.60
CA ILE A 61 13.31 17.57 -12.68
C ILE A 61 12.41 16.32 -12.62
N MET A 62 12.13 15.69 -13.74
CA MET A 62 11.28 14.50 -13.78
C MET A 62 11.92 13.33 -13.03
N ILE A 63 13.23 13.12 -13.18
CA ILE A 63 13.99 12.09 -12.45
C ILE A 63 13.97 12.37 -10.95
N LEU A 64 14.20 13.61 -10.52
CA LEU A 64 14.14 14.01 -9.12
C LEU A 64 12.75 13.77 -8.52
N LYS A 65 11.70 14.08 -9.25
CA LYS A 65 10.33 13.80 -8.82
C LYS A 65 10.09 12.29 -8.66
N THR A 66 10.49 11.48 -9.65
CA THR A 66 10.35 10.03 -9.58
C THR A 66 11.12 9.45 -8.39
N ALA A 67 12.34 9.91 -8.15
CA ALA A 67 13.16 9.50 -7.01
C ALA A 67 12.48 9.86 -5.68
N TYR A 68 11.92 11.06 -5.57
CA TYR A 68 11.17 11.49 -4.39
C TYR A 68 9.92 10.63 -4.15
N ASP A 69 9.14 10.35 -5.19
CA ASP A 69 7.93 9.52 -5.10
C ASP A 69 8.27 8.09 -4.62
N VAL A 70 9.33 7.49 -5.18
CA VAL A 70 9.79 6.13 -4.77
C VAL A 70 10.32 6.14 -3.34
N PHE A 71 11.11 7.15 -2.98
CA PHE A 71 11.66 7.30 -1.62
C PHE A 71 10.53 7.48 -0.59
N SER A 72 9.57 8.36 -0.86
CA SER A 72 8.43 8.62 0.03
C SER A 72 7.58 7.37 0.23
N GLU A 73 7.26 6.65 -0.85
CA GLU A 73 6.49 5.41 -0.79
C GLU A 73 7.25 4.32 0.01
N SER A 74 8.56 4.19 -0.21
CA SER A 74 9.39 3.24 0.53
C SER A 74 9.50 3.59 2.02
N THR A 75 9.68 4.86 2.34
CA THR A 75 9.77 5.34 3.73
C THR A 75 8.44 5.12 4.46
N PHE A 76 7.31 5.45 3.82
CA PHE A 76 5.98 5.21 4.38
C PHE A 76 5.78 3.75 4.78
N GLN A 77 6.23 2.80 3.96
CA GLN A 77 6.13 1.37 4.26
C GLN A 77 7.10 0.89 5.33
N LEU A 78 8.34 1.41 5.33
CA LEU A 78 9.33 1.06 6.37
C LEU A 78 8.95 1.58 7.76
N THR A 79 8.06 2.58 7.82
CA THR A 79 7.52 3.14 9.07
C THR A 79 6.17 2.53 9.45
N ASP A 80 5.86 1.32 8.98
CA ASP A 80 4.58 0.63 9.20
C ASP A 80 3.36 1.47 8.72
N GLY A 81 3.58 2.32 7.71
CA GLY A 81 2.53 3.14 7.13
C GLY A 81 1.44 2.29 6.48
N PHE A 82 0.19 2.60 6.81
CA PHE A 82 -0.99 2.00 6.22
C PHE A 82 -2.05 3.07 5.97
N GLU A 83 -2.81 2.95 4.88
CA GLU A 83 -3.81 3.94 4.53
C GLU A 83 -4.99 3.90 5.51
N PRO A 84 -5.29 4.99 6.23
CA PRO A 84 -6.38 5.01 7.21
C PRO A 84 -7.76 4.71 6.61
N GLU A 85 -7.94 4.97 5.32
CA GLU A 85 -9.20 4.71 4.61
C GLU A 85 -9.46 3.22 4.44
N GLU A 86 -8.42 2.41 4.15
CA GLU A 86 -8.54 0.95 4.06
C GLU A 86 -9.00 0.36 5.41
N MET A 87 -8.48 0.86 6.54
CA MET A 87 -8.90 0.40 7.86
C MET A 87 -10.37 0.70 8.18
N LYS A 88 -10.95 1.74 7.58
CA LYS A 88 -12.37 2.08 7.79
C LYS A 88 -13.29 1.02 7.18
N GLU A 89 -12.85 0.32 6.14
CA GLU A 89 -13.64 -0.73 5.50
C GLU A 89 -13.73 -2.01 6.35
N TYR A 90 -12.72 -2.27 7.19
CA TYR A 90 -12.68 -3.47 8.05
C TYR A 90 -13.60 -3.36 9.27
N LYS A 91 -13.74 -2.15 9.84
CA LYS A 91 -14.50 -1.92 11.06
C LYS A 91 -15.98 -2.37 11.01
N PRO A 92 -16.76 -2.09 9.95
CA PRO A 92 -18.14 -2.54 9.87
C PRO A 92 -18.30 -4.06 9.92
N LEU A 93 -17.39 -4.79 9.25
CA LEU A 93 -17.39 -6.25 9.27
C LEU A 93 -17.12 -6.77 10.68
N ILE A 94 -16.07 -6.29 11.34
CA ILE A 94 -15.70 -6.71 12.70
C ILE A 94 -16.84 -6.43 13.69
N LEU A 95 -17.49 -5.26 13.59
CA LEU A 95 -18.60 -4.85 14.45
C LEU A 95 -19.94 -5.50 14.08
N SER A 96 -20.04 -6.25 12.98
CA SER A 96 -21.23 -6.99 12.61
C SER A 96 -21.46 -8.21 13.52
N HIS A 97 -20.42 -8.69 14.21
CA HIS A 97 -20.50 -9.79 15.17
C HIS A 97 -21.14 -9.30 16.49
N PRO A 98 -22.30 -9.85 16.92
CA PRO A 98 -23.06 -9.31 18.08
C PRO A 98 -22.30 -9.35 19.41
N GLU A 99 -21.36 -10.28 19.54
CA GLU A 99 -20.53 -10.47 20.72
C GLU A 99 -19.41 -9.44 20.83
N VAL A 100 -18.98 -8.81 19.71
CA VAL A 100 -17.99 -7.73 19.67
C VAL A 100 -18.69 -6.43 20.07
N LYS A 101 -18.30 -5.86 21.19
CA LYS A 101 -18.91 -4.63 21.76
C LYS A 101 -18.22 -3.38 21.27
N SER A 102 -16.92 -3.43 21.05
CA SER A 102 -16.12 -2.33 20.52
C SER A 102 -14.79 -2.84 19.98
N ILE A 103 -14.16 -2.04 19.15
CA ILE A 103 -12.77 -2.18 18.74
C ILE A 103 -11.97 -1.20 19.58
N GLU A 104 -11.00 -1.69 20.35
CA GLU A 104 -10.12 -0.87 21.16
C GLU A 104 -8.91 -0.40 20.32
N GLU A 105 -8.32 -1.30 19.58
CA GLU A 105 -7.18 -1.01 18.70
C GLU A 105 -7.35 -1.73 17.36
N LEU A 106 -7.00 -1.03 16.29
CA LEU A 106 -6.92 -1.58 14.94
C LEU A 106 -5.70 -0.97 14.26
N LYS A 107 -4.70 -1.79 14.04
CA LYS A 107 -3.45 -1.42 13.36
C LYS A 107 -3.25 -2.33 12.16
N ALA A 108 -2.75 -1.77 11.08
CA ALA A 108 -2.38 -2.53 9.91
C ALA A 108 -1.00 -2.10 9.44
N ARG A 109 -0.25 -3.04 8.89
CA ARG A 109 1.06 -2.78 8.29
C ARG A 109 1.21 -3.64 7.05
N ARG A 110 2.01 -3.17 6.10
CA ARG A 110 2.23 -3.86 4.84
C ARG A 110 3.67 -4.35 4.74
N TYR A 111 3.84 -5.67 4.56
CA TYR A 111 5.12 -6.27 4.24
C TYR A 111 5.09 -6.85 2.83
N GLY A 112 5.72 -6.14 1.89
CA GLY A 112 5.67 -6.49 0.47
C GLY A 112 4.23 -6.45 -0.05
N SER A 113 3.70 -7.61 -0.46
CA SER A 113 2.31 -7.76 -0.93
C SER A 113 1.32 -8.17 0.15
N ASN A 114 1.79 -8.49 1.37
CA ASN A 114 0.96 -9.00 2.45
C ASN A 114 0.57 -7.89 3.42
N ILE A 115 -0.68 -7.93 3.87
CA ILE A 115 -1.21 -7.07 4.93
C ILE A 115 -1.19 -7.87 6.24
N TYR A 116 -0.65 -7.25 7.27
CA TYR A 116 -0.68 -7.74 8.65
C TYR A 116 -1.61 -6.85 9.44
N LEU A 117 -2.56 -7.44 10.14
CA LEU A 117 -3.57 -6.75 10.92
C LEU A 117 -3.45 -7.14 12.39
N ASP A 118 -3.23 -6.16 13.25
CA ASP A 118 -3.27 -6.32 14.69
C ASP A 118 -4.59 -5.68 15.20
N LEU A 119 -5.46 -6.48 15.79
CA LEU A 119 -6.81 -6.10 16.19
C LEU A 119 -7.02 -6.41 17.67
N THR A 120 -7.48 -5.42 18.45
CA THR A 120 -7.96 -5.65 19.81
C THR A 120 -9.46 -5.38 19.86
N VAL A 121 -10.23 -6.42 20.20
CA VAL A 121 -11.69 -6.34 20.32
C VAL A 121 -12.13 -6.52 21.76
N CYS A 122 -13.14 -5.74 22.18
CA CYS A 122 -13.76 -5.92 23.47
C CYS A 122 -15.01 -6.78 23.34
N MET A 123 -15.10 -7.88 24.11
CA MET A 123 -16.22 -8.82 24.15
C MET A 123 -16.85 -8.90 25.54
N ASP A 124 -18.02 -9.58 25.64
CA ASP A 124 -18.66 -9.82 26.94
C ASP A 124 -17.72 -10.61 27.86
N PRO A 125 -17.42 -10.13 29.07
CA PRO A 125 -16.50 -10.79 30.01
C PRO A 125 -16.99 -12.18 30.49
N ASN A 126 -18.25 -12.54 30.25
CA ASN A 126 -18.80 -13.84 30.61
C ASN A 126 -18.67 -14.89 29.47
N LEU A 127 -18.14 -14.51 28.32
CA LEU A 127 -17.85 -15.49 27.26
C LEU A 127 -16.77 -16.47 27.71
N THR A 128 -16.96 -17.73 27.33
CA THR A 128 -15.90 -18.72 27.50
C THR A 128 -14.78 -18.47 26.52
N VAL A 129 -13.55 -18.85 26.86
CA VAL A 129 -12.40 -18.79 25.94
C VAL A 129 -12.71 -19.52 24.62
N TRP A 130 -13.41 -20.65 24.69
CA TRP A 130 -13.83 -21.38 23.49
C TRP A 130 -14.71 -20.52 22.57
N ARG A 131 -15.72 -19.84 23.12
CA ARG A 131 -16.65 -19.04 22.29
C ARG A 131 -15.97 -17.79 21.75
N SER A 132 -15.14 -17.10 22.56
CA SER A 132 -14.40 -15.94 22.05
C SER A 132 -13.44 -16.31 20.93
N HIS A 133 -12.76 -17.47 21.04
CA HIS A 133 -11.91 -17.99 19.98
C HIS A 133 -12.66 -18.31 18.67
N GLN A 134 -13.84 -18.93 18.77
CA GLN A 134 -14.67 -19.15 17.58
C GLN A 134 -15.03 -17.85 16.86
N ILE A 135 -15.35 -16.78 17.61
CA ILE A 135 -15.67 -15.47 17.03
C ILE A 135 -14.44 -14.87 16.35
N THR A 136 -13.25 -14.98 16.95
CA THR A 136 -12.02 -14.49 16.31
C THR A 136 -11.72 -15.24 15.03
N GLU A 137 -11.90 -16.57 14.99
CA GLU A 137 -11.75 -17.37 13.77
C GLU A 137 -12.76 -16.96 12.68
N GLU A 138 -14.03 -16.69 13.04
CA GLU A 138 -15.05 -16.20 12.11
C GLU A 138 -14.63 -14.86 11.50
N ILE A 139 -14.14 -13.91 12.31
CA ILE A 139 -13.64 -12.60 11.87
C ILE A 139 -12.41 -12.74 10.95
N GLU A 140 -11.45 -13.61 11.29
CA GLU A 140 -10.26 -13.89 10.48
C GLU A 140 -10.63 -14.40 9.09
N ILE A 141 -11.55 -15.40 9.03
CA ILE A 141 -12.04 -15.97 7.76
C ILE A 141 -12.73 -14.89 6.92
N GLU A 142 -13.61 -14.11 7.52
CA GLU A 142 -14.33 -13.06 6.79
C GLU A 142 -13.41 -11.95 6.28
N LEU A 143 -12.39 -11.56 7.05
CA LEU A 143 -11.38 -10.58 6.61
C LEU A 143 -10.50 -11.14 5.49
N ALA A 144 -10.16 -12.44 5.56
CA ALA A 144 -9.41 -13.10 4.49
C ALA A 144 -10.23 -13.17 3.19
N ASP A 145 -11.50 -13.57 3.28
CA ASP A 145 -12.37 -13.78 2.11
C ASP A 145 -12.75 -12.44 1.44
N ASN A 146 -13.05 -11.40 2.23
CA ASN A 146 -13.53 -10.13 1.67
C ASN A 146 -12.40 -9.17 1.27
N PHE A 147 -11.26 -9.20 1.98
CA PHE A 147 -10.17 -8.23 1.80
C PHE A 147 -8.82 -8.86 1.47
N GLY A 148 -8.72 -10.20 1.44
CA GLY A 148 -7.46 -10.90 1.17
C GLY A 148 -6.41 -10.76 2.27
N ILE A 149 -6.82 -10.51 3.52
CA ILE A 149 -5.94 -10.36 4.67
C ILE A 149 -5.74 -11.73 5.32
N ASN A 150 -4.53 -12.30 5.20
CA ASN A 150 -4.26 -13.65 5.69
C ASN A 150 -3.39 -13.68 6.97
N PHE A 151 -2.92 -12.51 7.43
CA PHE A 151 -2.08 -12.40 8.62
C PHE A 151 -2.78 -11.45 9.60
N ILE A 152 -3.54 -12.05 10.52
CA ILE A 152 -4.36 -11.33 11.49
C ILE A 152 -4.03 -11.85 12.88
N ASP A 153 -3.78 -10.94 13.81
CA ASP A 153 -3.66 -11.23 15.23
C ASP A 153 -4.81 -10.52 15.97
N ILE A 154 -5.68 -11.31 16.62
CA ILE A 154 -6.84 -10.77 17.33
C ILE A 154 -6.67 -10.99 18.82
N HIS A 155 -6.45 -9.90 19.52
CA HIS A 155 -6.47 -9.86 20.99
C HIS A 155 -7.87 -9.57 21.51
N VAL A 156 -8.31 -10.34 22.50
CA VAL A 156 -9.65 -10.21 23.10
C VAL A 156 -9.52 -9.60 24.49
N GLU A 157 -10.15 -8.45 24.69
CA GLU A 157 -10.26 -7.78 25.98
C GLU A 157 -11.71 -7.86 26.53
N PRO A 158 -11.88 -7.95 27.85
CA PRO A 158 -13.21 -7.90 28.45
C PRO A 158 -13.80 -6.50 28.34
N TYR A 159 -15.03 -6.38 27.81
CA TYR A 159 -15.72 -5.11 27.70
C TYR A 159 -16.03 -4.54 29.10
N LYS A 160 -15.37 -3.43 29.44
CA LYS A 160 -15.61 -2.69 30.69
C LYS A 160 -16.69 -1.64 30.43
N LYS A 161 -17.92 -1.90 30.91
CA LYS A 161 -18.95 -0.85 30.91
C LYS A 161 -18.44 0.33 31.72
N ALA A 162 -18.41 1.54 31.12
CA ALA A 162 -17.99 2.74 31.85
C ALA A 162 -18.74 2.80 33.19
N ARG A 163 -17.99 2.83 34.32
CA ARG A 163 -18.59 3.12 35.61
C ARG A 163 -19.01 4.58 35.59
N ASN A 164 -20.32 4.80 35.58
CA ASN A 164 -20.92 6.13 35.87
C ASN A 164 -20.53 6.59 37.27
#